data_22b49a8f77a3992b6b5bc7862f419af4
#
_entry.id   22b49a8f77a3992b6b5bc7862f419af4
#
_cell.length_a   1.000
_cell.length_b   1.000
_cell.length_c   1.000
_cell.angle_alpha   90.00
_cell.angle_beta   90.00
_cell.angle_gamma   90.00
#
_symmetry.space_group_name_H-M   'P 1'
#
loop_
_entity.id
_entity.type
_entity.pdbx_description
1 polymer ?
#
loop_
_entity_poly.entity_id
_entity_poly.type
_entity_poly.pdbx_seq_one_letter_code
_entity_poly.pdbx_strand_id
1 'polypeptide(L)'
;MKQPVRVAVTGAAGQIGYSLLFRIASGEMLGKDQPVILQLLEVPFEKAQQALKGVMMELEDCAFPLLAGMIAADDANVAFKDADIAILVGARPRGPGMERKDLLQENAKIFTVQGKALNDVASRDVKVLVVGNPANTNAYIAMKSAPDLNPANFTAMLRLDHNRALSQLAAKSGRTVSDIENMTVWGNHSPTMYADYRFATVNGDNMKALINDEEWNRTVFLPTVGKRGAAIIEARGLSSAASAANAAIDHIHDWVLGTNGKWVTMGIPSDGSYGIPEGIIYGVPVTCDNGVYTRIEGLEIDAFSRERMDFTLNELLEERDGVKHLLP
;
A
#
# COMPACT_ATOMS: atom_id res chain seq x y z
N MET A 1 4.65 -21.94 21.14
CA MET A 1 4.85 -20.69 20.36
C MET A 1 4.34 -20.95 18.94
N LYS A 2 3.67 -19.98 18.32
CA LYS A 2 3.31 -20.05 16.89
C LYS A 2 4.58 -20.17 16.05
N GLN A 3 4.47 -20.75 14.85
CA GLN A 3 5.58 -20.72 13.89
C GLN A 3 5.84 -19.29 13.44
N PRO A 4 7.09 -18.87 13.29
CA PRO A 4 7.41 -17.53 12.81
C PRO A 4 6.88 -17.30 11.39
N VAL A 5 6.28 -16.15 11.15
CA VAL A 5 5.90 -15.66 9.81
C VAL A 5 7.11 -14.97 9.17
N ARG A 6 7.41 -15.31 7.93
CA ARG A 6 8.50 -14.70 7.15
C ARG A 6 8.00 -13.44 6.45
N VAL A 7 8.56 -12.31 6.86
CA VAL A 7 8.18 -10.99 6.34
C VAL A 7 9.36 -10.40 5.57
N ALA A 8 9.23 -10.34 4.25
CA ALA A 8 10.21 -9.70 3.38
C ALA A 8 9.89 -8.21 3.23
N VAL A 9 10.90 -7.36 3.33
CA VAL A 9 10.78 -5.91 3.14
C VAL A 9 11.89 -5.42 2.20
N THR A 10 11.53 -4.76 1.11
CA THR A 10 12.50 -4.15 0.18
C THR A 10 12.72 -2.69 0.51
N GLY A 11 13.92 -2.15 0.24
CA GLY A 11 14.31 -0.81 0.66
C GLY A 11 14.32 -0.69 2.19
N ALA A 12 14.79 -1.74 2.85
CA ALA A 12 14.70 -1.93 4.28
C ALA A 12 15.48 -0.88 5.09
N ALA A 13 16.58 -0.34 4.55
CA ALA A 13 17.37 0.71 5.17
C ALA A 13 16.86 2.13 4.85
N GLY A 14 15.82 2.27 4.01
CA GLY A 14 15.19 3.56 3.71
C GLY A 14 14.32 4.07 4.85
N GLN A 15 13.87 5.32 4.79
CA GLN A 15 13.08 5.94 5.88
C GLN A 15 11.77 5.22 6.17
N ILE A 16 11.07 4.75 5.15
CA ILE A 16 9.82 3.96 5.34
C ILE A 16 10.18 2.61 5.93
N GLY A 17 11.19 1.91 5.39
CA GLY A 17 11.67 0.64 5.92
C GLY A 17 12.05 0.73 7.38
N TYR A 18 12.88 1.71 7.75
CA TYR A 18 13.28 1.99 9.12
C TYR A 18 12.06 2.21 10.04
N SER A 19 11.09 3.02 9.62
CA SER A 19 9.87 3.27 10.41
C SER A 19 8.95 2.04 10.53
N LEU A 20 9.04 1.10 9.57
CA LEU A 20 8.18 -0.08 9.46
C LEU A 20 8.69 -1.25 10.30
N LEU A 21 10.00 -1.55 10.22
CA LEU A 21 10.60 -2.78 10.74
C LEU A 21 10.44 -2.94 12.24
N PHE A 22 10.65 -1.88 13.02
CA PHE A 22 10.51 -1.91 14.48
C PHE A 22 9.06 -2.19 14.92
N ARG A 23 8.09 -1.69 14.18
CA ARG A 23 6.66 -1.93 14.43
C ARG A 23 6.24 -3.34 14.05
N ILE A 24 6.78 -3.91 12.97
CA ILE A 24 6.58 -5.33 12.65
C ILE A 24 7.16 -6.20 13.78
N ALA A 25 8.40 -5.95 14.17
CA ALA A 25 9.09 -6.72 15.21
C ALA A 25 8.43 -6.60 16.58
N SER A 26 7.80 -5.46 16.89
CA SER A 26 7.04 -5.25 18.14
C SER A 26 5.65 -5.90 18.15
N GLY A 27 5.21 -6.50 17.04
CA GLY A 27 3.93 -7.20 16.92
C GLY A 27 2.73 -6.30 16.60
N GLU A 28 2.94 -5.08 16.09
CA GLU A 28 1.82 -4.20 15.69
C GLU A 28 1.13 -4.68 14.42
N MET A 29 1.85 -5.35 13.53
CA MET A 29 1.30 -5.81 12.24
C MET A 29 0.53 -7.12 12.35
N LEU A 30 1.06 -8.13 13.05
CA LEU A 30 0.52 -9.49 13.06
C LEU A 30 0.00 -9.95 14.43
N GLY A 31 -0.03 -9.05 15.41
CA GLY A 31 -0.45 -9.36 16.77
C GLY A 31 0.71 -9.63 17.73
N LYS A 32 0.42 -9.50 19.02
CA LYS A 32 1.42 -9.54 20.10
C LYS A 32 1.90 -10.96 20.47
N ASP A 33 1.40 -11.97 19.78
CA ASP A 33 1.74 -13.38 20.00
C ASP A 33 2.30 -14.08 18.75
N GLN A 34 2.51 -13.31 17.65
CA GLN A 34 3.01 -13.83 16.38
C GLN A 34 4.50 -13.50 16.20
N PRO A 35 5.41 -14.51 16.33
CA PRO A 35 6.82 -14.31 15.99
C PRO A 35 7.02 -14.04 14.50
N VAL A 36 8.07 -13.28 14.17
CA VAL A 36 8.42 -12.93 12.78
C VAL A 36 9.91 -13.19 12.51
N ILE A 37 10.21 -13.56 11.26
CA ILE A 37 11.56 -13.52 10.70
C ILE A 37 11.55 -12.42 9.65
N LEU A 38 12.39 -11.40 9.82
CA LEU A 38 12.53 -10.31 8.88
C LEU A 38 13.55 -10.67 7.78
N GLN A 39 13.12 -10.56 6.52
CA GLN A 39 13.96 -10.78 5.34
C GLN A 39 14.12 -9.44 4.63
N LEU A 40 15.31 -8.86 4.71
CA LEU A 40 15.57 -7.45 4.44
C LEU A 40 16.37 -7.31 3.14
N LEU A 41 15.72 -6.80 2.09
CA LEU A 41 16.34 -6.57 0.79
C LEU A 41 16.77 -5.11 0.65
N GLU A 42 18.04 -4.93 0.30
CA GLU A 42 18.58 -3.61 -0.06
C GLU A 42 19.44 -3.74 -1.33
N VAL A 43 19.64 -2.63 -2.02
CA VAL A 43 20.46 -2.60 -3.24
C VAL A 43 21.92 -3.01 -2.96
N PRO A 44 22.65 -3.65 -3.93
CA PRO A 44 23.99 -4.21 -3.73
C PRO A 44 25.09 -3.12 -3.71
N PHE A 45 24.80 -1.96 -3.14
CA PHE A 45 25.77 -0.90 -2.95
C PHE A 45 26.29 -0.92 -1.51
N GLU A 46 27.62 -0.84 -1.34
CA GLU A 46 28.26 -0.91 -0.03
C GLU A 46 27.59 0.02 1.01
N LYS A 47 27.33 1.27 0.64
CA LYS A 47 26.69 2.24 1.54
C LYS A 47 25.28 1.78 1.98
N ALA A 48 24.51 1.20 1.10
CA ALA A 48 23.15 0.72 1.40
C ALA A 48 23.19 -0.51 2.30
N GLN A 49 24.10 -1.45 2.01
CA GLN A 49 24.32 -2.65 2.85
C GLN A 49 24.87 -2.28 4.25
N GLN A 50 25.74 -1.27 4.36
CA GLN A 50 26.19 -0.75 5.65
C GLN A 50 25.04 -0.11 6.44
N ALA A 51 24.17 0.66 5.78
CA ALA A 51 22.99 1.22 6.43
C ALA A 51 22.03 0.12 6.92
N LEU A 52 21.81 -0.93 6.11
CA LEU A 52 21.00 -2.08 6.49
C LEU A 52 21.59 -2.79 7.73
N LYS A 53 22.89 -2.98 7.77
CA LYS A 53 23.56 -3.55 8.94
C LYS A 53 23.32 -2.71 10.20
N GLY A 54 23.36 -1.37 10.10
CA GLY A 54 23.04 -0.48 11.21
C GLY A 54 21.61 -0.64 11.71
N VAL A 55 20.65 -0.73 10.80
CA VAL A 55 19.23 -0.98 11.15
C VAL A 55 19.04 -2.32 11.86
N MET A 56 19.75 -3.37 11.43
CA MET A 56 19.70 -4.68 12.08
C MET A 56 20.28 -4.63 13.50
N MET A 57 21.38 -3.89 13.71
CA MET A 57 21.93 -3.70 15.06
C MET A 57 20.92 -3.01 16.01
N GLU A 58 20.23 -1.97 15.53
CA GLU A 58 19.19 -1.33 16.34
C GLU A 58 17.99 -2.24 16.63
N LEU A 59 17.61 -3.10 15.69
CA LEU A 59 16.58 -4.13 15.93
C LEU A 59 17.03 -5.14 16.99
N GLU A 60 18.30 -5.54 17.00
CA GLU A 60 18.91 -6.38 18.04
C GLU A 60 18.89 -5.67 19.40
N ASP A 61 19.27 -4.40 19.43
CA ASP A 61 19.29 -3.58 20.67
C ASP A 61 17.89 -3.40 21.28
N CYS A 62 16.83 -3.42 20.47
CA CYS A 62 15.46 -3.39 20.95
C CYS A 62 15.03 -4.66 21.68
N ALA A 63 15.72 -5.77 21.49
CA ALA A 63 15.43 -7.06 22.13
C ALA A 63 13.94 -7.49 22.04
N PHE A 64 13.32 -7.28 20.89
CA PHE A 64 11.90 -7.63 20.68
C PHE A 64 11.67 -9.13 20.85
N PRO A 65 10.77 -9.55 21.75
CA PRO A 65 10.54 -10.97 22.03
C PRO A 65 9.91 -11.73 20.85
N LEU A 66 9.32 -11.01 19.88
CA LEU A 66 8.70 -11.59 18.70
C LEU A 66 9.66 -11.66 17.50
N LEU A 67 10.83 -11.04 17.57
CA LEU A 67 11.83 -11.10 16.49
C LEU A 67 12.60 -12.42 16.57
N ALA A 68 12.17 -13.42 15.80
CA ALA A 68 12.76 -14.75 15.78
C ALA A 68 14.03 -14.86 14.91
N GLY A 69 14.27 -13.89 14.04
CA GLY A 69 15.47 -13.86 13.19
C GLY A 69 15.44 -12.73 12.18
N MET A 70 16.61 -12.45 11.60
CA MET A 70 16.78 -11.48 10.53
C MET A 70 17.70 -12.04 9.44
N ILE A 71 17.40 -11.75 8.17
CA ILE A 71 18.20 -12.12 7.00
C ILE A 71 18.40 -10.87 6.16
N ALA A 72 19.64 -10.42 6.02
CA ALA A 72 20.01 -9.37 5.08
C ALA A 72 20.27 -9.99 3.70
N ALA A 73 19.82 -9.33 2.64
CA ALA A 73 20.04 -9.76 1.28
C ALA A 73 20.21 -8.57 0.32
N ASP A 74 20.96 -8.81 -0.74
CA ASP A 74 21.07 -7.97 -1.93
C ASP A 74 20.53 -8.67 -3.20
N ASP A 75 20.06 -9.90 -3.03
CA ASP A 75 19.40 -10.73 -4.05
C ASP A 75 17.95 -11.00 -3.68
N ALA A 76 17.04 -10.75 -4.61
CA ALA A 76 15.60 -10.90 -4.40
C ALA A 76 15.19 -12.36 -4.13
N ASN A 77 15.86 -13.36 -4.73
CA ASN A 77 15.56 -14.77 -4.48
C ASN A 77 15.93 -15.17 -3.04
N VAL A 78 16.98 -14.59 -2.48
CA VAL A 78 17.35 -14.80 -1.08
C VAL A 78 16.34 -14.13 -0.16
N ALA A 79 15.98 -12.85 -0.45
CA ALA A 79 15.05 -12.09 0.37
C ALA A 79 13.63 -12.66 0.37
N PHE A 80 13.15 -13.20 -0.74
CA PHE A 80 11.77 -13.71 -0.85
C PHE A 80 11.63 -15.21 -0.60
N LYS A 81 12.72 -15.91 -0.30
CA LYS A 81 12.66 -17.34 -0.06
C LYS A 81 11.70 -17.70 1.07
N ASP A 82 10.68 -18.49 0.73
CA ASP A 82 9.64 -18.93 1.65
C ASP A 82 8.89 -17.76 2.37
N ALA A 83 8.89 -16.56 1.77
CA ALA A 83 8.22 -15.42 2.35
C ALA A 83 6.70 -15.61 2.37
N ASP A 84 6.08 -15.36 3.52
CA ASP A 84 4.62 -15.38 3.71
C ASP A 84 4.01 -14.01 3.42
N ILE A 85 4.78 -12.95 3.66
CA ILE A 85 4.40 -11.56 3.42
C ILE A 85 5.58 -10.85 2.76
N ALA A 86 5.31 -10.08 1.72
CA ALA A 86 6.30 -9.24 1.06
C ALA A 86 5.81 -7.80 0.94
N ILE A 87 6.54 -6.86 1.57
CA ILE A 87 6.24 -5.42 1.52
C ILE A 87 7.29 -4.76 0.63
N LEU A 88 6.88 -4.40 -0.59
CA LEU A 88 7.75 -3.85 -1.62
C LEU A 88 7.78 -2.32 -1.51
N VAL A 89 8.69 -1.81 -0.69
CA VAL A 89 8.87 -0.38 -0.42
C VAL A 89 9.88 0.25 -1.36
N GLY A 90 10.95 -0.48 -1.68
CA GLY A 90 12.04 0.00 -2.51
C GLY A 90 11.60 0.31 -3.93
N ALA A 91 11.71 1.58 -4.30
CA ALA A 91 11.47 2.06 -5.65
C ALA A 91 12.44 3.22 -5.95
N ARG A 92 12.73 3.44 -7.23
CA ARG A 92 13.54 4.60 -7.62
C ARG A 92 12.73 5.89 -7.43
N PRO A 93 13.19 6.85 -6.63
CA PRO A 93 12.51 8.13 -6.49
C PRO A 93 12.68 8.97 -7.76
N ARG A 94 11.73 9.87 -8.02
CA ARG A 94 11.83 10.82 -9.12
C ARG A 94 12.99 11.80 -8.86
N GLY A 95 13.98 11.80 -9.77
CA GLY A 95 15.10 12.73 -9.74
C GLY A 95 14.80 14.05 -10.47
N PRO A 96 15.61 15.10 -10.25
CA PRO A 96 15.51 16.33 -11.02
C PRO A 96 15.65 16.06 -12.52
N GLY A 97 14.76 16.64 -13.34
CA GLY A 97 14.77 16.48 -14.80
C GLY A 97 14.29 15.12 -15.33
N MET A 98 13.92 14.18 -14.48
CA MET A 98 13.39 12.89 -14.90
C MET A 98 11.91 13.03 -15.29
N GLU A 99 11.57 12.57 -16.51
CA GLU A 99 10.18 12.49 -16.94
C GLU A 99 9.43 11.35 -16.23
N ARG A 100 8.10 11.45 -16.18
CA ARG A 100 7.25 10.39 -15.58
C ARG A 100 7.47 9.04 -16.27
N LYS A 101 7.61 9.05 -17.58
CA LYS A 101 7.84 7.86 -18.41
C LYS A 101 9.14 7.15 -18.04
N ASP A 102 10.23 7.92 -17.84
CA ASP A 102 11.54 7.34 -17.51
C ASP A 102 11.50 6.68 -16.13
N LEU A 103 10.88 7.37 -15.16
CA LEU A 103 10.68 6.83 -13.81
C LEU A 103 9.89 5.52 -13.83
N LEU A 104 8.81 5.48 -14.63
CA LEU A 104 7.97 4.33 -14.78
C LEU A 104 8.74 3.13 -15.36
N GLN A 105 9.58 3.37 -16.37
CA GLN A 105 10.41 2.33 -16.98
C GLN A 105 11.50 1.80 -16.03
N GLU A 106 12.16 2.69 -15.28
CA GLU A 106 13.17 2.28 -14.30
C GLU A 106 12.55 1.43 -13.16
N ASN A 107 11.38 1.83 -12.67
CA ASN A 107 10.67 1.04 -11.67
C ASN A 107 10.14 -0.27 -12.24
N ALA A 108 9.69 -0.30 -13.49
CA ALA A 108 9.24 -1.52 -14.14
C ALA A 108 10.32 -2.62 -14.12
N LYS A 109 11.59 -2.27 -14.35
CA LYS A 109 12.71 -3.22 -14.26
C LYS A 109 12.86 -3.81 -12.85
N ILE A 110 12.74 -2.98 -11.82
CA ILE A 110 12.85 -3.40 -10.41
C ILE A 110 11.72 -4.38 -10.08
N PHE A 111 10.47 -4.02 -10.38
CA PHE A 111 9.30 -4.82 -10.00
C PHE A 111 9.12 -6.07 -10.87
N THR A 112 9.63 -6.10 -12.10
CA THR A 112 9.72 -7.32 -12.91
C THR A 112 10.65 -8.35 -12.24
N VAL A 113 11.84 -7.93 -11.81
CA VAL A 113 12.80 -8.82 -11.12
C VAL A 113 12.21 -9.32 -9.80
N GLN A 114 11.61 -8.43 -9.01
CA GLN A 114 11.00 -8.80 -7.74
C GLN A 114 9.77 -9.70 -7.91
N GLY A 115 8.93 -9.45 -8.90
CA GLY A 115 7.79 -10.31 -9.23
C GLY A 115 8.22 -11.71 -9.64
N LYS A 116 9.24 -11.81 -10.48
CA LYS A 116 9.82 -13.10 -10.86
C LYS A 116 10.39 -13.86 -9.66
N ALA A 117 11.14 -13.20 -8.80
CA ALA A 117 11.69 -13.82 -7.60
C ALA A 117 10.58 -14.30 -6.64
N LEU A 118 9.52 -13.53 -6.45
CA LEU A 118 8.34 -13.95 -5.67
C LEU A 118 7.71 -15.22 -6.29
N ASN A 119 7.56 -15.26 -7.62
CA ASN A 119 7.06 -16.43 -8.34
C ASN A 119 7.89 -17.67 -8.07
N ASP A 120 9.20 -17.53 -8.11
CA ASP A 120 10.14 -18.65 -8.08
C ASP A 120 10.34 -19.21 -6.66
N VAL A 121 10.34 -18.37 -5.62
CA VAL A 121 10.82 -18.80 -4.30
C VAL A 121 9.92 -18.44 -3.11
N ALA A 122 8.88 -17.61 -3.26
CA ALA A 122 7.99 -17.26 -2.16
C ALA A 122 6.96 -18.37 -1.86
N SER A 123 6.34 -18.30 -0.69
CA SER A 123 5.14 -19.09 -0.38
C SER A 123 4.06 -18.89 -1.45
N ARG A 124 3.34 -19.95 -1.81
CA ARG A 124 2.26 -19.85 -2.83
C ARG A 124 1.13 -18.92 -2.40
N ASP A 125 0.94 -18.79 -1.08
CA ASP A 125 -0.07 -17.92 -0.48
C ASP A 125 0.51 -16.59 0.01
N VAL A 126 1.71 -16.20 -0.49
CA VAL A 126 2.37 -14.95 -0.12
C VAL A 126 1.44 -13.75 -0.32
N LYS A 127 1.38 -12.87 0.67
CA LYS A 127 0.67 -11.59 0.59
C LYS A 127 1.63 -10.48 0.20
N VAL A 128 1.42 -9.90 -0.95
CA VAL A 128 2.30 -8.86 -1.51
C VAL A 128 1.62 -7.50 -1.40
N LEU A 129 2.27 -6.58 -0.68
CA LEU A 129 1.87 -5.18 -0.61
C LEU A 129 2.92 -4.30 -1.29
N VAL A 130 2.53 -3.60 -2.33
CA VAL A 130 3.40 -2.64 -3.01
C VAL A 130 3.15 -1.24 -2.46
N VAL A 131 4.22 -0.62 -1.95
CA VAL A 131 4.27 0.72 -1.36
C VAL A 131 5.04 1.68 -2.27
N GLY A 132 6.06 1.18 -2.96
CA GLY A 132 6.91 1.97 -3.86
C GLY A 132 6.15 2.54 -5.06
N ASN A 133 6.28 3.86 -5.29
CA ASN A 133 5.53 4.58 -6.33
C ASN A 133 6.13 4.39 -7.74
N PRO A 134 5.26 4.34 -8.76
CA PRO A 134 3.79 4.37 -8.73
C PRO A 134 3.19 3.02 -8.27
N ALA A 135 2.56 3.02 -7.10
CA ALA A 135 2.25 1.79 -6.37
C ALA A 135 1.33 0.83 -7.14
N ASN A 136 0.24 1.33 -7.71
CA ASN A 136 -0.72 0.49 -8.45
C ASN A 136 -0.07 -0.16 -9.68
N THR A 137 0.66 0.61 -10.46
CA THR A 137 1.32 0.11 -11.67
C THR A 137 2.48 -0.82 -11.34
N ASN A 138 3.24 -0.53 -10.29
CA ASN A 138 4.30 -1.42 -9.80
C ASN A 138 3.72 -2.76 -9.29
N ALA A 139 2.58 -2.75 -8.59
CA ALA A 139 1.87 -3.96 -8.19
C ALA A 139 1.40 -4.77 -9.39
N TYR A 140 0.89 -4.11 -10.43
CA TYR A 140 0.51 -4.75 -11.69
C TYR A 140 1.70 -5.41 -12.38
N ILE A 141 2.85 -4.75 -12.44
CA ILE A 141 4.09 -5.27 -13.03
C ILE A 141 4.56 -6.52 -12.26
N ALA A 142 4.64 -6.44 -10.92
CA ALA A 142 5.03 -7.56 -10.08
C ALA A 142 4.09 -8.76 -10.26
N MET A 143 2.78 -8.52 -10.27
CA MET A 143 1.75 -9.54 -10.51
C MET A 143 1.93 -10.22 -11.87
N LYS A 144 2.12 -9.45 -12.95
CA LYS A 144 2.34 -9.99 -14.29
C LYS A 144 3.63 -10.77 -14.41
N SER A 145 4.63 -10.45 -13.62
CA SER A 145 5.92 -11.14 -13.57
C SER A 145 5.92 -12.38 -12.67
N ALA A 146 4.79 -12.71 -12.07
CA ALA A 146 4.59 -13.87 -11.21
C ALA A 146 3.40 -14.75 -11.67
N PRO A 147 3.49 -15.38 -12.86
CA PRO A 147 2.35 -16.04 -13.48
C PRO A 147 1.83 -17.27 -12.74
N ASP A 148 2.64 -17.89 -11.87
CA ASP A 148 2.25 -19.08 -11.09
C ASP A 148 1.65 -18.73 -9.73
N LEU A 149 1.66 -17.45 -9.32
CA LEU A 149 1.01 -16.97 -8.11
C LEU A 149 -0.42 -16.49 -8.42
N ASN A 150 -1.30 -16.61 -7.41
CA ASN A 150 -2.64 -16.06 -7.54
C ASN A 150 -2.57 -14.53 -7.68
N PRO A 151 -3.17 -13.92 -8.73
CA PRO A 151 -3.23 -12.47 -8.88
C PRO A 151 -3.77 -11.74 -7.64
N ALA A 152 -4.70 -12.35 -6.88
CA ALA A 152 -5.25 -11.81 -5.64
C ALA A 152 -4.20 -11.66 -4.51
N ASN A 153 -3.03 -12.27 -4.65
CA ASN A 153 -1.93 -12.09 -3.70
C ASN A 153 -1.26 -10.71 -3.81
N PHE A 154 -1.52 -9.95 -4.88
CA PHE A 154 -0.84 -8.68 -5.16
C PHE A 154 -1.77 -7.50 -4.89
N THR A 155 -1.32 -6.59 -4.01
CA THR A 155 -2.07 -5.38 -3.64
C THR A 155 -1.18 -4.14 -3.69
N ALA A 156 -1.82 -2.98 -3.87
CA ALA A 156 -1.17 -1.67 -3.79
C ALA A 156 -1.70 -0.89 -2.58
N MET A 157 -0.83 -0.09 -1.95
CA MET A 157 -1.15 0.66 -0.76
C MET A 157 -1.91 1.96 -1.08
N LEU A 158 -3.23 1.95 -0.87
CA LEU A 158 -4.07 3.15 -0.79
C LEU A 158 -4.51 3.46 0.65
N ARG A 159 -4.05 2.68 1.62
CA ARG A 159 -4.39 2.88 3.03
C ARG A 159 -3.92 4.24 3.56
N LEU A 160 -2.82 4.78 3.04
CA LEU A 160 -2.37 6.12 3.41
C LEU A 160 -3.38 7.20 3.00
N ASP A 161 -3.95 7.09 1.80
CA ASP A 161 -4.98 8.02 1.32
C ASP A 161 -6.28 7.87 2.10
N HIS A 162 -6.65 6.65 2.42
CA HIS A 162 -7.77 6.30 3.29
C HIS A 162 -7.61 6.95 4.69
N ASN A 163 -6.45 6.79 5.33
CA ASN A 163 -6.16 7.36 6.64
C ASN A 163 -6.14 8.91 6.62
N ARG A 164 -5.65 9.51 5.53
CA ARG A 164 -5.72 10.97 5.30
C ARG A 164 -7.16 11.45 5.22
N ALA A 165 -8.00 10.74 4.47
CA ALA A 165 -9.42 11.05 4.35
C ALA A 165 -10.15 10.95 5.69
N LEU A 166 -9.94 9.86 6.45
CA LEU A 166 -10.50 9.71 7.79
C LEU A 166 -10.12 10.86 8.72
N SER A 167 -8.84 11.27 8.71
CA SER A 167 -8.36 12.39 9.53
C SER A 167 -9.04 13.71 9.17
N GLN A 168 -9.29 13.99 7.88
CA GLN A 168 -10.01 15.21 7.46
C GLN A 168 -11.49 15.17 7.85
N LEU A 169 -12.14 14.02 7.72
CA LEU A 169 -13.53 13.84 8.14
C LEU A 169 -13.68 14.00 9.66
N ALA A 170 -12.77 13.40 10.43
CA ALA A 170 -12.75 13.54 11.88
C ALA A 170 -12.61 15.00 12.32
N ALA A 171 -11.66 15.74 11.72
CA ALA A 171 -11.46 17.16 12.01
C ALA A 171 -12.68 18.03 11.64
N LYS A 172 -13.31 17.79 10.47
CA LYS A 172 -14.48 18.55 10.02
C LYS A 172 -15.71 18.28 10.87
N SER A 173 -15.93 17.03 11.27
CA SER A 173 -17.13 16.61 12.00
C SER A 173 -17.00 16.73 13.53
N GLY A 174 -15.78 16.95 14.05
CA GLY A 174 -15.51 16.92 15.50
C GLY A 174 -15.64 15.52 16.12
N ARG A 175 -15.51 14.47 15.30
CA ARG A 175 -15.56 13.07 15.72
C ARG A 175 -14.16 12.48 15.82
N THR A 176 -14.01 11.29 16.41
CA THR A 176 -12.73 10.57 16.39
C THR A 176 -12.61 9.73 15.13
N VAL A 177 -11.37 9.45 14.71
CA VAL A 177 -11.12 8.58 13.54
C VAL A 177 -11.72 7.18 13.72
N SER A 178 -11.72 6.68 14.96
CA SER A 178 -12.26 5.35 15.31
C SER A 178 -13.77 5.23 15.15
N ASP A 179 -14.50 6.35 15.17
CA ASP A 179 -15.96 6.38 15.04
C ASP A 179 -16.43 6.37 13.58
N ILE A 180 -15.49 6.63 12.63
CA ILE A 180 -15.82 6.73 11.21
C ILE A 180 -15.60 5.39 10.52
N GLU A 181 -16.65 4.89 9.90
CA GLU A 181 -16.67 3.63 9.15
C GLU A 181 -17.03 3.85 7.68
N ASN A 182 -16.81 2.85 6.85
CA ASN A 182 -17.20 2.81 5.43
C ASN A 182 -16.61 3.93 4.56
N MET A 183 -15.44 4.45 4.94
CA MET A 183 -14.69 5.37 4.07
C MET A 183 -14.12 4.61 2.88
N THR A 184 -14.10 5.25 1.72
CA THR A 184 -13.63 4.65 0.46
C THR A 184 -12.70 5.59 -0.28
N VAL A 185 -11.65 5.03 -0.88
CA VAL A 185 -10.78 5.72 -1.85
C VAL A 185 -10.75 4.92 -3.14
N TRP A 186 -11.13 5.55 -4.25
CA TRP A 186 -11.13 4.93 -5.57
C TRP A 186 -9.88 5.27 -6.37
N GLY A 187 -9.38 4.29 -7.12
CA GLY A 187 -8.43 4.51 -8.20
C GLY A 187 -6.96 4.33 -7.89
N ASN A 188 -6.15 5.25 -8.37
CA ASN A 188 -4.70 5.22 -8.30
C ASN A 188 -4.19 5.88 -7.00
N HIS A 189 -3.10 5.38 -6.44
CA HIS A 189 -2.37 6.09 -5.37
C HIS A 189 -1.60 7.28 -5.96
N SER A 190 -2.32 8.33 -6.31
CA SER A 190 -1.82 9.56 -6.92
C SER A 190 -2.73 10.75 -6.58
N PRO A 191 -2.39 11.99 -6.98
CA PRO A 191 -3.30 13.13 -6.80
C PRO A 191 -4.64 13.00 -7.53
N THR A 192 -4.79 12.04 -8.45
CA THR A 192 -6.06 11.79 -9.18
C THR A 192 -7.04 10.94 -8.40
N MET A 193 -6.60 10.25 -7.32
CA MET A 193 -7.45 9.38 -6.51
C MET A 193 -8.72 10.10 -6.05
N TYR A 194 -9.80 9.36 -5.88
CA TYR A 194 -11.06 9.90 -5.42
C TYR A 194 -11.40 9.41 -4.00
N ALA A 195 -11.28 10.30 -3.02
CA ALA A 195 -11.73 10.05 -1.66
C ALA A 195 -13.24 10.27 -1.56
N ASP A 196 -14.00 9.19 -1.39
CA ASP A 196 -15.45 9.16 -1.43
C ASP A 196 -16.05 8.85 -0.06
N TYR A 197 -16.57 9.87 0.62
CA TYR A 197 -17.20 9.69 1.93
C TYR A 197 -18.73 9.61 1.89
N ARG A 198 -19.33 9.43 0.71
CA ARG A 198 -20.80 9.33 0.56
C ARG A 198 -21.40 8.16 1.36
N PHE A 199 -20.61 7.09 1.51
CA PHE A 199 -20.99 5.88 2.25
C PHE A 199 -20.46 5.88 3.69
N ALA A 200 -19.59 6.82 4.03
CA ALA A 200 -19.01 6.88 5.37
C ALA A 200 -20.10 7.14 6.41
N THR A 201 -19.97 6.49 7.55
CA THR A 201 -20.89 6.60 8.67
C THR A 201 -20.15 6.92 9.97
N VAL A 202 -20.84 7.53 10.91
CA VAL A 202 -20.39 7.73 12.28
C VAL A 202 -21.53 7.36 13.23
N ASN A 203 -21.33 6.34 14.07
CA ASN A 203 -22.36 5.78 14.94
C ASN A 203 -23.67 5.43 14.20
N GLY A 204 -23.56 4.99 12.93
CA GLY A 204 -24.71 4.65 12.08
C GLY A 204 -25.29 5.83 11.26
N ASP A 205 -24.95 7.06 11.59
CA ASP A 205 -25.38 8.25 10.83
C ASP A 205 -24.50 8.48 9.60
N ASN A 206 -25.12 8.86 8.48
CA ASN A 206 -24.37 9.14 7.26
C ASN A 206 -23.51 10.40 7.38
N MET A 207 -22.22 10.27 7.12
CA MET A 207 -21.23 11.34 7.25
C MET A 207 -21.48 12.49 6.27
N LYS A 208 -21.94 12.21 5.04
CA LYS A 208 -22.25 13.26 4.06
C LYS A 208 -23.42 14.10 4.51
N ALA A 209 -24.45 13.49 5.08
CA ALA A 209 -25.60 14.20 5.65
C ALA A 209 -25.21 15.02 6.89
N LEU A 210 -24.34 14.49 7.73
CA LEU A 210 -23.85 15.19 8.93
C LEU A 210 -23.02 16.43 8.58
N ILE A 211 -22.09 16.32 7.64
CA ILE A 211 -21.24 17.42 7.18
C ILE A 211 -22.05 18.44 6.38
N ASN A 212 -22.91 17.97 5.49
CA ASN A 212 -23.80 18.76 4.63
C ASN A 212 -23.15 20.01 4.00
N ASP A 213 -21.93 19.84 3.47
CA ASP A 213 -21.10 20.94 2.93
C ASP A 213 -20.38 20.44 1.66
N GLU A 214 -21.09 20.52 0.53
CA GLU A 214 -20.54 20.06 -0.76
C GLU A 214 -19.43 21.00 -1.29
N GLU A 215 -19.46 22.28 -0.94
CA GLU A 215 -18.40 23.21 -1.29
C GLU A 215 -17.10 22.81 -0.58
N TRP A 216 -17.16 22.53 0.71
CA TRP A 216 -16.01 22.02 1.45
C TRP A 216 -15.49 20.71 0.86
N ASN A 217 -16.38 19.78 0.49
CA ASN A 217 -15.99 18.54 -0.16
C ASN A 217 -15.10 18.81 -1.38
N ARG A 218 -15.57 19.65 -2.30
CA ARG A 218 -14.91 19.89 -3.60
C ARG A 218 -13.69 20.79 -3.50
N THR A 219 -13.74 21.82 -2.65
CA THR A 219 -12.71 22.86 -2.60
C THR A 219 -11.67 22.64 -1.51
N VAL A 220 -11.97 21.85 -0.48
CA VAL A 220 -11.08 21.61 0.66
C VAL A 220 -10.74 20.12 0.81
N PHE A 221 -11.73 19.24 1.00
CA PHE A 221 -11.51 17.84 1.33
C PHE A 221 -10.74 17.10 0.22
N LEU A 222 -11.28 17.05 -0.99
CA LEU A 222 -10.66 16.34 -2.10
C LEU A 222 -9.25 16.87 -2.44
N PRO A 223 -9.03 18.19 -2.57
CA PRO A 223 -7.68 18.70 -2.82
C PRO A 223 -6.71 18.46 -1.68
N THR A 224 -7.16 18.55 -0.42
CA THR A 224 -6.30 18.32 0.75
C THR A 224 -5.83 16.89 0.80
N VAL A 225 -6.71 15.92 0.63
CA VAL A 225 -6.35 14.50 0.65
C VAL A 225 -5.43 14.17 -0.53
N GLY A 226 -5.80 14.59 -1.75
CA GLY A 226 -5.04 14.31 -2.97
C GLY A 226 -3.65 14.94 -3.01
N LYS A 227 -3.47 16.14 -2.44
CA LYS A 227 -2.22 16.89 -2.46
C LYS A 227 -1.40 16.78 -1.15
N ARG A 228 -1.86 15.98 -0.18
CA ARG A 228 -1.21 15.87 1.13
C ARG A 228 0.26 15.47 1.05
N GLY A 229 0.62 14.59 0.12
CA GLY A 229 2.02 14.18 -0.09
C GLY A 229 2.93 15.36 -0.46
N ALA A 230 2.49 16.21 -1.39
CA ALA A 230 3.22 17.41 -1.77
C ALA A 230 3.33 18.43 -0.62
N ALA A 231 2.25 18.65 0.12
CA ALA A 231 2.26 19.54 1.29
C ALA A 231 3.23 19.07 2.39
N ILE A 232 3.35 17.75 2.60
CA ILE A 232 4.34 17.20 3.55
C ILE A 232 5.77 17.45 3.07
N ILE A 233 6.05 17.24 1.76
CA ILE A 233 7.38 17.52 1.19
C ILE A 233 7.72 19.01 1.33
N GLU A 234 6.78 19.91 1.04
CA GLU A 234 6.97 21.34 1.21
C GLU A 234 7.29 21.72 2.66
N ALA A 235 6.55 21.18 3.63
CA ALA A 235 6.72 21.50 5.04
C ALA A 235 7.95 20.83 5.69
N ARG A 236 8.26 19.59 5.30
CA ARG A 236 9.25 18.74 5.98
C ARG A 236 10.57 18.61 5.20
N GLY A 237 10.59 18.94 3.90
CA GLY A 237 11.73 18.70 3.01
C GLY A 237 11.90 17.23 2.59
N LEU A 238 11.07 16.32 3.08
CA LEU A 238 11.12 14.88 2.83
C LEU A 238 9.73 14.31 2.62
N SER A 239 9.64 13.21 1.89
CA SER A 239 8.38 12.48 1.69
C SER A 239 7.83 11.90 3.00
N SER A 240 6.56 11.51 2.98
CA SER A 240 5.93 10.74 4.06
C SER A 240 6.71 9.45 4.32
N ALA A 241 7.10 9.21 5.56
CA ALA A 241 7.78 7.98 5.96
C ALA A 241 7.00 7.26 7.05
N ALA A 242 6.86 7.85 8.25
CA ALA A 242 6.16 7.23 9.37
C ALA A 242 4.68 6.96 9.07
N SER A 243 3.97 7.89 8.41
CA SER A 243 2.57 7.67 8.03
C SER A 243 2.40 6.63 6.91
N ALA A 244 3.36 6.52 6.00
CA ALA A 244 3.37 5.47 4.99
C ALA A 244 3.64 4.09 5.64
N ALA A 245 4.58 4.01 6.58
CA ALA A 245 4.83 2.81 7.36
C ALA A 245 3.59 2.39 8.18
N ASN A 246 2.93 3.37 8.84
CA ASN A 246 1.67 3.10 9.55
C ASN A 246 0.61 2.51 8.63
N ALA A 247 0.40 3.11 7.46
CA ALA A 247 -0.59 2.64 6.50
C ALA A 247 -0.27 1.22 5.97
N ALA A 248 1.02 0.88 5.79
CA ALA A 248 1.44 -0.45 5.41
C ALA A 248 1.17 -1.47 6.52
N ILE A 249 1.44 -1.12 7.79
CA ILE A 249 1.07 -1.93 8.96
C ILE A 249 -0.45 -2.16 8.99
N ASP A 250 -1.25 -1.11 8.90
CA ASP A 250 -2.72 -1.20 8.94
C ASP A 250 -3.26 -2.07 7.79
N HIS A 251 -2.69 -1.95 6.59
CA HIS A 251 -3.09 -2.72 5.41
C HIS A 251 -2.88 -4.22 5.62
N ILE A 252 -1.67 -4.62 6.02
CA ILE A 252 -1.35 -6.03 6.26
C ILE A 252 -2.09 -6.57 7.48
N HIS A 253 -2.17 -5.79 8.57
CA HIS A 253 -2.92 -6.14 9.78
C HIS A 253 -4.36 -6.53 9.43
N ASP A 254 -5.06 -5.64 8.74
CA ASP A 254 -6.45 -5.86 8.36
C ASP A 254 -6.61 -7.02 7.36
N TRP A 255 -5.67 -7.17 6.43
CA TRP A 255 -5.70 -8.28 5.49
C TRP A 255 -5.54 -9.64 6.18
N VAL A 256 -4.59 -9.74 7.10
CA VAL A 256 -4.26 -11.01 7.77
C VAL A 256 -5.21 -11.33 8.92
N LEU A 257 -5.53 -10.34 9.76
CA LEU A 257 -6.29 -10.53 11.00
C LEU A 257 -7.80 -10.23 10.86
N GLY A 258 -8.17 -9.59 9.75
CA GLY A 258 -9.57 -9.26 9.45
C GLY A 258 -9.97 -7.85 9.85
N THR A 259 -11.01 -7.34 9.19
CA THR A 259 -11.57 -5.99 9.40
C THR A 259 -12.80 -5.97 10.31
N ASN A 260 -13.26 -7.13 10.78
CA ASN A 260 -14.50 -7.27 11.56
C ASN A 260 -15.72 -6.62 10.86
N GLY A 261 -15.79 -6.77 9.53
CA GLY A 261 -16.86 -6.20 8.70
C GLY A 261 -16.70 -4.72 8.33
N LYS A 262 -15.70 -4.03 8.86
CA LYS A 262 -15.40 -2.63 8.48
C LYS A 262 -14.76 -2.56 7.09
N TRP A 263 -15.09 -1.50 6.37
CA TRP A 263 -14.48 -1.27 5.06
C TRP A 263 -13.12 -0.62 5.21
N VAL A 264 -12.17 -1.12 4.42
CA VAL A 264 -10.86 -0.51 4.21
C VAL A 264 -10.61 -0.37 2.72
N THR A 265 -9.70 0.49 2.32
CA THR A 265 -9.35 0.65 0.92
C THR A 265 -8.08 -0.15 0.60
N MET A 266 -8.15 -0.97 -0.43
CA MET A 266 -7.01 -1.69 -1.00
C MET A 266 -6.95 -1.48 -2.51
N GLY A 267 -5.74 -1.35 -3.06
CA GLY A 267 -5.51 -1.50 -4.49
C GLY A 267 -5.46 -2.98 -4.83
N ILE A 268 -6.41 -3.47 -5.61
CA ILE A 268 -6.53 -4.89 -5.95
C ILE A 268 -6.72 -5.09 -7.46
N PRO A 269 -6.46 -6.29 -8.01
CA PRO A 269 -6.74 -6.58 -9.41
C PRO A 269 -8.20 -6.28 -9.75
N SER A 270 -8.40 -5.51 -10.82
CA SER A 270 -9.74 -5.20 -11.32
C SER A 270 -10.37 -6.42 -12.00
N ASP A 271 -11.69 -6.57 -11.87
CA ASP A 271 -12.49 -7.70 -12.36
C ASP A 271 -13.71 -7.28 -13.20
N GLY A 272 -13.77 -6.02 -13.63
CA GLY A 272 -14.92 -5.46 -14.34
C GLY A 272 -15.96 -4.79 -13.45
N SER A 273 -15.92 -4.99 -12.12
CA SER A 273 -16.81 -4.32 -11.18
C SER A 273 -16.72 -2.80 -11.32
N TYR A 274 -17.83 -2.10 -11.09
CA TYR A 274 -17.95 -0.64 -11.23
C TYR A 274 -17.57 -0.09 -12.62
N GLY A 275 -17.56 -0.94 -13.67
CA GLY A 275 -17.14 -0.56 -15.01
C GLY A 275 -15.64 -0.30 -15.16
N ILE A 276 -14.83 -0.76 -14.20
CA ILE A 276 -13.38 -0.68 -14.26
C ILE A 276 -12.85 -1.91 -15.02
N PRO A 277 -12.18 -1.74 -16.18
CA PRO A 277 -11.74 -2.87 -16.98
C PRO A 277 -10.71 -3.72 -16.25
N GLU A 278 -10.67 -5.01 -16.57
CA GLU A 278 -9.61 -5.90 -16.10
C GLU A 278 -8.22 -5.45 -16.55
N GLY A 279 -7.20 -5.96 -15.88
CA GLY A 279 -5.80 -5.74 -16.28
C GLY A 279 -5.18 -4.46 -15.73
N ILE A 280 -5.64 -4.01 -14.57
CA ILE A 280 -5.00 -2.99 -13.74
C ILE A 280 -5.16 -3.33 -12.26
N ILE A 281 -4.41 -2.65 -11.40
CA ILE A 281 -4.63 -2.63 -9.94
C ILE A 281 -5.37 -1.33 -9.61
N TYR A 282 -6.56 -1.42 -9.06
CA TYR A 282 -7.44 -0.28 -8.81
C TYR A 282 -7.89 -0.23 -7.34
N GLY A 283 -7.88 0.95 -6.73
CA GLY A 283 -8.33 1.16 -5.36
C GLY A 283 -9.84 1.00 -5.24
N VAL A 284 -10.27 0.14 -4.33
CA VAL A 284 -11.69 -0.14 -4.03
C VAL A 284 -11.89 -0.41 -2.54
N PRO A 285 -13.11 -0.25 -2.01
CA PRO A 285 -13.44 -0.69 -0.66
C PRO A 285 -13.51 -2.22 -0.58
N VAL A 286 -12.95 -2.76 0.48
CA VAL A 286 -12.97 -4.20 0.78
C VAL A 286 -13.25 -4.44 2.26
N THR A 287 -13.73 -5.63 2.59
CA THR A 287 -13.60 -6.24 3.92
C THR A 287 -12.57 -7.35 3.85
N CYS A 288 -11.96 -7.69 4.99
CA CYS A 288 -11.02 -8.79 5.09
C CYS A 288 -11.44 -9.76 6.19
N ASP A 289 -11.29 -11.06 5.92
CA ASP A 289 -11.49 -12.13 6.89
C ASP A 289 -10.57 -13.31 6.57
N ASN A 290 -9.93 -13.87 7.60
CA ASN A 290 -9.06 -15.05 7.47
C ASN A 290 -8.00 -14.94 6.34
N GLY A 291 -7.41 -13.76 6.16
CA GLY A 291 -6.38 -13.51 5.15
C GLY A 291 -6.90 -13.36 3.72
N VAL A 292 -8.22 -13.27 3.54
CA VAL A 292 -8.88 -13.04 2.25
C VAL A 292 -9.58 -11.69 2.27
N TYR A 293 -9.38 -10.88 1.25
CA TYR A 293 -10.17 -9.67 1.06
C TYR A 293 -11.38 -9.95 0.15
N THR A 294 -12.48 -9.27 0.41
CA THR A 294 -13.69 -9.30 -0.40
C THR A 294 -14.09 -7.89 -0.80
N ARG A 295 -14.22 -7.63 -2.10
CA ARG A 295 -14.68 -6.35 -2.63
C ARG A 295 -16.09 -6.03 -2.15
N ILE A 296 -16.34 -4.78 -1.77
CA ILE A 296 -17.69 -4.28 -1.56
C ILE A 296 -18.30 -4.00 -2.93
N GLU A 297 -19.42 -4.59 -3.20
CA GLU A 297 -20.13 -4.48 -4.48
C GLU A 297 -21.46 -3.74 -4.33
N GLY A 298 -22.05 -3.32 -5.46
CA GLY A 298 -23.39 -2.74 -5.50
C GLY A 298 -23.51 -1.32 -4.97
N LEU A 299 -22.39 -0.60 -4.75
CA LEU A 299 -22.46 0.81 -4.37
C LEU A 299 -22.94 1.66 -5.54
N GLU A 300 -23.88 2.55 -5.25
CA GLU A 300 -24.39 3.47 -6.26
C GLU A 300 -23.34 4.55 -6.60
N ILE A 301 -23.01 4.68 -7.89
CA ILE A 301 -22.05 5.64 -8.40
C ILE A 301 -22.81 6.76 -9.14
N ASP A 302 -22.88 7.94 -8.51
CA ASP A 302 -23.47 9.12 -9.13
C ASP A 302 -22.58 9.70 -10.24
N ALA A 303 -23.10 10.66 -11.00
CA ALA A 303 -22.40 11.24 -12.15
C ALA A 303 -21.07 11.91 -11.77
N PHE A 304 -21.02 12.62 -10.63
CA PHE A 304 -19.78 13.25 -10.15
C PHE A 304 -18.73 12.20 -9.77
N SER A 305 -19.14 11.17 -9.04
CA SER A 305 -18.24 10.09 -8.65
C SER A 305 -17.73 9.32 -9.87
N ARG A 306 -18.58 9.09 -10.87
CA ARG A 306 -18.18 8.45 -12.14
C ARG A 306 -17.10 9.26 -12.83
N GLU A 307 -17.27 10.56 -12.97
CA GLU A 307 -16.27 11.46 -13.57
C GLU A 307 -14.92 11.36 -12.83
N ARG A 308 -14.95 11.37 -11.50
CA ARG A 308 -13.73 11.24 -10.68
C ARG A 308 -13.07 9.86 -10.80
N MET A 309 -13.87 8.79 -10.81
CA MET A 309 -13.38 7.43 -10.99
C MET A 309 -12.78 7.22 -12.38
N ASP A 310 -13.39 7.76 -13.42
CA ASP A 310 -12.89 7.67 -14.78
C ASP A 310 -11.61 8.49 -14.97
N PHE A 311 -11.50 9.64 -14.31
CA PHE A 311 -10.29 10.46 -14.34
C PHE A 311 -9.07 9.71 -13.79
N THR A 312 -9.20 9.07 -12.62
CA THR A 312 -8.11 8.29 -12.03
C THR A 312 -7.88 6.96 -12.78
N LEU A 313 -8.92 6.36 -13.37
CA LEU A 313 -8.81 5.20 -14.24
C LEU A 313 -7.96 5.48 -15.48
N ASN A 314 -8.21 6.60 -16.15
CA ASN A 314 -7.46 6.98 -17.34
C ASN A 314 -5.96 7.11 -17.06
N GLU A 315 -5.58 7.66 -15.91
CA GLU A 315 -4.18 7.71 -15.47
C GLU A 315 -3.57 6.31 -15.37
N LEU A 316 -4.29 5.35 -14.76
CA LEU A 316 -3.82 3.97 -14.64
C LEU A 316 -3.70 3.25 -15.98
N LEU A 317 -4.62 3.50 -16.91
CA LEU A 317 -4.55 2.94 -18.25
C LEU A 317 -3.35 3.49 -19.03
N GLU A 318 -3.06 4.78 -18.93
CA GLU A 318 -1.88 5.40 -19.51
C GLU A 318 -0.58 4.82 -18.90
N GLU A 319 -0.51 4.66 -17.59
CA GLU A 319 0.64 4.04 -16.91
C GLU A 319 0.84 2.58 -17.36
N ARG A 320 -0.22 1.78 -17.38
CA ARG A 320 -0.18 0.40 -17.87
C ARG A 320 0.33 0.33 -19.30
N ASP A 321 -0.22 1.14 -20.20
CA ASP A 321 0.17 1.14 -21.61
C ASP A 321 1.62 1.59 -21.80
N GLY A 322 2.10 2.49 -20.94
CA GLY A 322 3.50 2.92 -20.89
C GLY A 322 4.50 1.84 -20.54
N VAL A 323 4.08 0.77 -19.84
CA VAL A 323 4.96 -0.34 -19.43
C VAL A 323 4.66 -1.66 -20.12
N LYS A 324 3.59 -1.74 -20.90
CA LYS A 324 3.12 -2.98 -21.52
C LYS A 324 4.21 -3.73 -22.32
N HIS A 325 5.10 -3.00 -22.97
CA HIS A 325 6.21 -3.55 -23.76
C HIS A 325 7.35 -4.13 -22.90
N LEU A 326 7.34 -3.91 -21.58
CA LEU A 326 8.33 -4.40 -20.61
C LEU A 326 7.82 -5.62 -19.84
N LEU A 327 6.56 -5.97 -20.02
CA LEU A 327 5.95 -7.11 -19.33
C LEU A 327 6.22 -8.42 -20.09
N PRO A 328 6.34 -9.56 -19.38
CA PRO A 328 6.52 -10.87 -20.01
C PRO A 328 5.31 -11.29 -20.85
#